data_8360efb2bb63599d601a61864452cb52
#
_entry.id   8360efb2bb63599d601a61864452cb52
#
_cell.length_a   1.000
_cell.length_b   1.000
_cell.length_c   1.000
_cell.angle_alpha   90.00
_cell.angle_beta   90.00
_cell.angle_gamma   90.00
#
_symmetry.space_group_name_H-M   'P 1'
#
loop_
_entity.id
_entity.type
_entity.pdbx_description
1 polymer ?
#
loop_
_entity_poly.entity_id
_entity_poly.type
_entity_poly.pdbx_seq_one_letter_code
_entity_poly.pdbx_strand_id
1 'polypeptide(L)'
;MTVVAVDVGGTLMKGAVVDDDGIARTTEDRPTQRQDTIDGILRFVADLVEQADQRPEAVGLAVPGIVDEHGIARYSSNLGWRDVPLRDIAAARLGLPVTLVQDVLAGGFAERDLGAARGVDNFVFLPIGTGVAGAVFVDGRPYRGADGLAGEIGHMPVPLGDEPCACGQRGCLETYASAAALARRYGKPGATAADVVARTEHDPAARQVFDEALAALGHALTACTMLLDPALVVIGGGLAEAGERLLAPLREQLRSRIAWRQPPKVVKAALGASAGRLGAALCARSAL
;
A
#
# COMPACT_ATOMS: atom_id res chain seq x y z
N MET A 1 -25.59 5.26 -4.08
CA MET A 1 -25.16 4.19 -3.13
C MET A 1 -24.07 4.74 -2.24
N THR A 2 -24.43 5.07 -1.00
CA THR A 2 -23.50 5.61 0.00
C THR A 2 -22.81 4.44 0.72
N VAL A 3 -21.51 4.52 0.89
CA VAL A 3 -20.73 3.51 1.62
C VAL A 3 -19.81 4.18 2.64
N VAL A 4 -19.53 3.48 3.75
CA VAL A 4 -18.45 3.83 4.66
C VAL A 4 -17.22 3.04 4.27
N ALA A 5 -16.07 3.69 4.23
CA ALA A 5 -14.79 3.07 3.90
C ALA A 5 -13.73 3.45 4.93
N VAL A 6 -12.99 2.46 5.42
CA VAL A 6 -11.89 2.67 6.37
C VAL A 6 -10.64 1.96 5.89
N ASP A 7 -9.55 2.71 5.79
CA ASP A 7 -8.19 2.20 5.62
C ASP A 7 -7.53 2.11 7.00
N VAL A 8 -7.28 0.90 7.45
CA VAL A 8 -6.75 0.61 8.79
C VAL A 8 -5.24 0.46 8.69
N GLY A 9 -4.51 1.49 9.08
CA GLY A 9 -3.06 1.39 9.24
C GLY A 9 -2.67 0.92 10.65
N GLY A 10 -1.40 0.53 10.83
CA GLY A 10 -0.88 0.11 12.15
C GLY A 10 -0.82 1.23 13.21
N THR A 11 -0.95 2.49 12.82
CA THR A 11 -0.89 3.67 13.70
C THR A 11 -2.05 4.62 13.52
N LEU A 12 -2.65 4.65 12.34
CA LEU A 12 -3.71 5.58 11.97
C LEU A 12 -4.74 4.86 11.10
N MET A 13 -6.01 5.04 11.42
CA MET A 13 -7.16 4.64 10.59
C MET A 13 -7.64 5.88 9.83
N LYS A 14 -7.94 5.71 8.54
CA LYS A 14 -8.45 6.78 7.68
C LYS A 14 -9.83 6.41 7.18
N GLY A 15 -10.84 7.10 7.63
CA GLY A 15 -12.23 6.85 7.29
C GLY A 15 -12.82 7.84 6.31
N ALA A 16 -13.84 7.41 5.58
CA ALA A 16 -14.67 8.27 4.76
C ALA A 16 -16.10 7.74 4.63
N VAL A 17 -17.05 8.67 4.51
CA VAL A 17 -18.36 8.40 3.93
C VAL A 17 -18.30 8.82 2.47
N VAL A 18 -18.56 7.88 1.56
CA VAL A 18 -18.43 8.08 0.11
C VAL A 18 -19.80 7.93 -0.52
N ASP A 19 -20.28 8.99 -1.20
CA ASP A 19 -21.58 9.05 -1.83
C ASP A 19 -21.63 8.38 -3.21
N ASP A 20 -22.78 8.44 -3.87
CA ASP A 20 -23.07 7.83 -5.17
C ASP A 20 -22.10 8.29 -6.27
N ASP A 21 -21.66 9.53 -6.21
CA ASP A 21 -20.75 10.13 -7.18
C ASP A 21 -19.30 9.70 -6.94
N GLY A 22 -19.01 8.94 -5.87
CA GLY A 22 -17.66 8.53 -5.47
C GLY A 22 -16.90 9.61 -4.73
N ILE A 23 -17.60 10.66 -4.29
CA ILE A 23 -17.01 11.78 -3.56
C ILE A 23 -17.05 11.47 -2.08
N ALA A 24 -15.91 11.60 -1.41
CA ALA A 24 -15.85 11.52 0.05
C ALA A 24 -16.45 12.79 0.68
N ARG A 25 -17.63 12.69 1.25
CA ARG A 25 -18.35 13.80 1.91
C ARG A 25 -17.82 14.05 3.31
N THR A 26 -17.57 12.98 4.04
CA THR A 26 -16.94 13.04 5.37
C THR A 26 -15.63 12.31 5.32
N THR A 27 -14.59 12.90 5.89
CA THR A 27 -13.30 12.24 6.07
C THR A 27 -12.83 12.46 7.50
N GLU A 28 -12.40 11.39 8.16
CA GLU A 28 -11.87 11.44 9.51
C GLU A 28 -10.65 10.51 9.62
N ASP A 29 -9.63 10.98 10.32
CA ASP A 29 -8.46 10.18 10.66
C ASP A 29 -8.43 9.95 12.17
N ARG A 30 -8.19 8.69 12.59
CA ARG A 30 -8.21 8.31 14.02
C ARG A 30 -7.04 7.38 14.35
N PRO A 31 -6.34 7.58 15.48
CA PRO A 31 -5.27 6.68 15.90
C PRO A 31 -5.75 5.23 16.06
N THR A 32 -4.94 4.29 15.59
CA THR A 32 -5.21 2.86 15.75
C THR A 32 -4.85 2.42 17.16
N GLN A 33 -5.83 1.91 17.89
CA GLN A 33 -5.66 1.38 19.25
C GLN A 33 -5.17 -0.06 19.19
N ARG A 34 -3.92 -0.33 19.61
CA ARG A 34 -3.33 -1.67 19.52
C ARG A 34 -3.94 -2.69 20.46
N GLN A 35 -4.47 -2.27 21.61
CA GLN A 35 -5.00 -3.18 22.64
C GLN A 35 -6.39 -3.72 22.35
N ASP A 36 -7.24 -2.98 21.64
CA ASP A 36 -8.60 -3.38 21.27
C ASP A 36 -8.87 -3.02 19.81
N THR A 37 -8.01 -3.47 18.92
CA THR A 37 -7.98 -3.01 17.52
C THR A 37 -9.32 -3.25 16.82
N ILE A 38 -9.93 -4.43 16.99
CA ILE A 38 -11.20 -4.78 16.34
C ILE A 38 -12.31 -3.87 16.86
N ASP A 39 -12.48 -3.74 18.16
CA ASP A 39 -13.49 -2.86 18.75
C ASP A 39 -13.25 -1.39 18.41
N GLY A 40 -11.99 -0.97 18.33
CA GLY A 40 -11.61 0.37 17.88
C GLY A 40 -12.03 0.66 16.44
N ILE A 41 -11.80 -0.29 15.54
CA ILE A 41 -12.23 -0.20 14.13
C ILE A 41 -13.75 -0.13 14.05
N LEU A 42 -14.45 -1.03 14.74
CA LEU A 42 -15.91 -1.11 14.68
C LEU A 42 -16.58 0.13 15.26
N ARG A 43 -16.06 0.70 16.35
CA ARG A 43 -16.53 1.99 16.88
C ARG A 43 -16.30 3.11 15.86
N PHE A 44 -15.11 3.17 15.24
CA PHE A 44 -14.83 4.19 14.23
C PHE A 44 -15.77 4.10 13.03
N VAL A 45 -16.04 2.88 12.53
CA VAL A 45 -17.01 2.66 11.45
C VAL A 45 -18.42 3.07 11.88
N ALA A 46 -18.86 2.70 13.09
CA ALA A 46 -20.17 3.07 13.60
C ALA A 46 -20.36 4.60 13.68
N ASP A 47 -19.36 5.30 14.18
CA ASP A 47 -19.37 6.77 14.24
C ASP A 47 -19.49 7.39 12.83
N LEU A 48 -18.81 6.83 11.82
CA LEU A 48 -18.93 7.28 10.43
C LEU A 48 -20.29 6.96 9.82
N VAL A 49 -20.90 5.82 10.19
CA VAL A 49 -22.27 5.46 9.78
C VAL A 49 -23.28 6.46 10.35
N GLU A 50 -23.11 6.88 11.60
CA GLU A 50 -23.97 7.89 12.26
C GLU A 50 -23.79 9.30 11.65
N GLN A 51 -22.60 9.62 11.14
CA GLN A 51 -22.30 10.90 10.51
C GLN A 51 -22.79 11.00 9.05
N ALA A 52 -23.22 9.90 8.46
CA ALA A 52 -23.67 9.89 7.08
C ALA A 52 -25.07 10.52 6.93
N ASP A 53 -25.26 11.42 5.97
CA ASP A 53 -26.55 12.05 5.69
C ASP A 53 -27.63 11.03 5.27
N GLN A 54 -27.21 9.93 4.66
CA GLN A 54 -28.05 8.79 4.28
C GLN A 54 -27.44 7.51 4.84
N ARG A 55 -28.31 6.57 5.27
CA ARG A 55 -27.82 5.29 5.79
C ARG A 55 -26.94 4.60 4.75
N PRO A 56 -25.69 4.28 5.07
CA PRO A 56 -24.81 3.55 4.16
C PRO A 56 -25.36 2.17 3.84
N GLU A 57 -25.15 1.71 2.61
CA GLU A 57 -25.60 0.41 2.13
C GLU A 57 -24.55 -0.69 2.38
N ALA A 58 -23.27 -0.32 2.50
CA ALA A 58 -22.18 -1.24 2.80
C ALA A 58 -21.00 -0.55 3.47
N VAL A 59 -20.09 -1.37 3.98
CA VAL A 59 -18.83 -0.94 4.59
C VAL A 59 -17.67 -1.62 3.85
N GLY A 60 -16.64 -0.84 3.49
CA GLY A 60 -15.35 -1.33 3.00
C GLY A 60 -14.26 -1.17 4.04
N LEU A 61 -13.56 -2.24 4.36
CA LEU A 61 -12.41 -2.23 5.27
C LEU A 61 -11.15 -2.65 4.50
N ALA A 62 -10.19 -1.74 4.36
CA ALA A 62 -8.84 -2.07 3.94
C ALA A 62 -7.97 -2.30 5.18
N VAL A 63 -7.28 -3.44 5.25
CA VAL A 63 -6.47 -3.81 6.42
C VAL A 63 -5.09 -4.31 5.99
N PRO A 64 -4.03 -4.08 6.80
CA PRO A 64 -2.70 -4.55 6.49
C PRO A 64 -2.57 -6.05 6.74
N GLY A 65 -1.76 -6.71 5.93
CA GLY A 65 -1.44 -8.13 6.04
C GLY A 65 -2.15 -9.00 5.01
N ILE A 66 -2.43 -10.25 5.37
CA ILE A 66 -3.01 -11.24 4.45
C ILE A 66 -4.51 -11.35 4.70
N VAL A 67 -5.29 -11.13 3.65
CA VAL A 67 -6.76 -11.27 3.67
C VAL A 67 -7.15 -12.30 2.61
N ASP A 68 -7.91 -13.32 3.00
CA ASP A 68 -8.40 -14.32 2.05
C ASP A 68 -9.74 -13.92 1.39
N GLU A 69 -10.19 -14.76 0.46
CA GLU A 69 -11.46 -14.56 -0.27
C GLU A 69 -12.71 -14.71 0.61
N HIS A 70 -12.58 -15.36 1.77
CA HIS A 70 -13.65 -15.53 2.74
C HIS A 70 -13.76 -14.36 3.72
N GLY A 71 -12.92 -13.32 3.59
CA GLY A 71 -12.92 -12.16 4.48
C GLY A 71 -12.31 -12.44 5.85
N ILE A 72 -11.39 -13.40 5.91
CA ILE A 72 -10.61 -13.71 7.10
C ILE A 72 -9.27 -12.97 7.00
N ALA A 73 -8.93 -12.19 8.01
CA ALA A 73 -7.60 -11.63 8.19
C ALA A 73 -6.66 -12.73 8.72
N ARG A 74 -5.99 -13.43 7.80
CA ARG A 74 -5.15 -14.60 8.11
C ARG A 74 -3.94 -14.24 8.95
N TYR A 75 -3.32 -13.11 8.64
CA TYR A 75 -2.17 -12.63 9.38
C TYR A 75 -2.00 -11.12 9.22
N SER A 76 -1.69 -10.44 10.31
CA SER A 76 -1.24 -9.05 10.31
C SER A 76 -0.25 -8.82 11.46
N SER A 77 1.02 -8.66 11.14
CA SER A 77 2.05 -8.33 12.14
C SER A 77 1.81 -6.95 12.78
N ASN A 78 1.30 -6.01 12.00
CA ASN A 78 1.04 -4.65 12.45
C ASN A 78 -0.09 -4.54 13.48
N LEU A 79 -1.08 -5.45 13.38
CA LEU A 79 -2.27 -5.46 14.23
C LEU A 79 -2.29 -6.65 15.21
N GLY A 80 -1.31 -7.55 15.13
CA GLY A 80 -1.20 -8.73 15.98
C GLY A 80 -2.28 -9.78 15.70
N TRP A 81 -2.85 -9.82 14.50
CA TRP A 81 -3.94 -10.71 14.15
C TRP A 81 -3.45 -12.04 13.54
N ARG A 82 -4.22 -13.09 13.84
CA ARG A 82 -4.08 -14.42 13.23
C ARG A 82 -5.46 -15.06 13.11
N ASP A 83 -5.84 -15.41 11.87
CA ASP A 83 -7.09 -16.08 11.52
C ASP A 83 -8.35 -15.40 12.09
N VAL A 84 -8.43 -14.06 12.00
CA VAL A 84 -9.57 -13.27 12.49
C VAL A 84 -10.65 -13.20 11.41
N PRO A 85 -11.88 -13.68 11.65
CA PRO A 85 -13.00 -13.58 10.70
C PRO A 85 -13.61 -12.16 10.75
N LEU A 86 -12.79 -11.15 10.41
CA LEU A 86 -13.09 -9.75 10.62
C LEU A 86 -14.32 -9.29 9.84
N ARG A 87 -14.49 -9.77 8.58
CA ARG A 87 -15.69 -9.44 7.79
C ARG A 87 -16.96 -9.82 8.52
N ASP A 88 -17.05 -11.05 9.02
CA ASP A 88 -18.26 -11.57 9.64
C ASP A 88 -18.52 -10.93 11.01
N ILE A 89 -17.45 -10.68 11.80
CA ILE A 89 -17.54 -9.93 13.06
C ILE A 89 -18.07 -8.51 12.80
N ALA A 90 -17.53 -7.83 11.79
CA ALA A 90 -17.94 -6.47 11.45
C ALA A 90 -19.38 -6.44 10.93
N ALA A 91 -19.75 -7.35 10.03
CA ALA A 91 -21.11 -7.43 9.48
C ALA A 91 -22.15 -7.68 10.57
N ALA A 92 -21.89 -8.61 11.50
CA ALA A 92 -22.76 -8.91 12.61
C ALA A 92 -22.95 -7.71 13.57
N ARG A 93 -21.85 -6.96 13.82
CA ARG A 93 -21.87 -5.84 14.77
C ARG A 93 -22.52 -4.58 14.19
N LEU A 94 -22.29 -4.32 12.88
CA LEU A 94 -22.77 -3.11 12.21
C LEU A 94 -24.16 -3.26 11.57
N GLY A 95 -24.62 -4.49 11.37
CA GLY A 95 -25.87 -4.77 10.65
C GLY A 95 -25.85 -4.30 9.20
N LEU A 96 -24.66 -4.30 8.57
CA LEU A 96 -24.42 -3.87 7.19
C LEU A 96 -23.54 -4.92 6.48
N PRO A 97 -23.66 -5.08 5.16
CA PRO A 97 -22.71 -5.82 4.37
C PRO A 97 -21.30 -5.23 4.52
N VAL A 98 -20.30 -6.10 4.72
CA VAL A 98 -18.90 -5.68 4.89
C VAL A 98 -18.01 -6.38 3.86
N THR A 99 -17.19 -5.60 3.18
CA THR A 99 -16.13 -6.10 2.32
C THR A 99 -14.79 -5.87 3.00
N LEU A 100 -13.98 -6.92 3.12
CA LEU A 100 -12.63 -6.85 3.65
C LEU A 100 -11.62 -7.02 2.51
N VAL A 101 -10.64 -6.14 2.42
CA VAL A 101 -9.60 -6.15 1.40
C VAL A 101 -8.23 -5.83 2.02
N GLN A 102 -7.15 -6.36 1.46
CA GLN A 102 -5.79 -5.94 1.83
C GLN A 102 -5.56 -4.48 1.42
N ASP A 103 -4.91 -3.70 2.29
CA ASP A 103 -4.69 -2.25 2.12
C ASP A 103 -3.96 -1.87 0.81
N VAL A 104 -2.90 -2.61 0.45
CA VAL A 104 -2.16 -2.36 -0.80
C VAL A 104 -3.00 -2.70 -2.02
N LEU A 105 -3.78 -3.77 -1.95
CA LEU A 105 -4.70 -4.15 -3.02
C LEU A 105 -5.82 -3.12 -3.18
N ALA A 106 -6.37 -2.60 -2.07
CA ALA A 106 -7.32 -1.49 -2.09
C ALA A 106 -6.74 -0.26 -2.79
N GLY A 107 -5.51 0.14 -2.43
CA GLY A 107 -4.81 1.23 -3.11
C GLY A 107 -4.62 0.99 -4.61
N GLY A 108 -4.30 -0.24 -5.00
CA GLY A 108 -4.19 -0.64 -6.40
C GLY A 108 -5.52 -0.53 -7.17
N PHE A 109 -6.64 -0.94 -6.60
CA PHE A 109 -7.98 -0.72 -7.18
C PHE A 109 -8.29 0.75 -7.35
N ALA A 110 -7.97 1.58 -6.34
CA ALA A 110 -8.19 3.01 -6.43
C ALA A 110 -7.37 3.65 -7.56
N GLU A 111 -6.09 3.32 -7.67
CA GLU A 111 -5.23 3.83 -8.75
C GLU A 111 -5.65 3.34 -10.13
N ARG A 112 -6.19 2.10 -10.24
CA ARG A 112 -6.75 1.56 -11.49
C ARG A 112 -7.99 2.34 -11.95
N ASP A 113 -8.91 2.62 -11.04
CA ASP A 113 -10.23 3.15 -11.40
C ASP A 113 -10.28 4.69 -11.39
N LEU A 114 -9.52 5.31 -10.48
CA LEU A 114 -9.58 6.76 -10.22
C LEU A 114 -8.23 7.48 -10.41
N GLY A 115 -7.13 6.75 -10.42
CA GLY A 115 -5.79 7.34 -10.32
C GLY A 115 -4.89 7.15 -11.53
N ALA A 116 -3.61 6.94 -11.27
CA ALA A 116 -2.52 6.94 -12.25
C ALA A 116 -2.54 5.73 -13.20
N ALA A 117 -3.23 4.64 -12.85
CA ALA A 117 -3.32 3.42 -13.65
C ALA A 117 -4.62 3.32 -14.47
N ARG A 118 -5.42 4.42 -14.57
CA ARG A 118 -6.65 4.41 -15.37
C ARG A 118 -6.39 4.00 -16.82
N GLY A 119 -7.13 2.98 -17.30
CA GLY A 119 -7.00 2.46 -18.66
C GLY A 119 -5.74 1.62 -18.90
N VAL A 120 -5.06 1.19 -17.86
CA VAL A 120 -3.89 0.30 -17.95
C VAL A 120 -4.22 -1.03 -17.29
N ASP A 121 -4.26 -2.11 -18.06
CA ASP A 121 -4.68 -3.44 -17.57
C ASP A 121 -3.54 -4.20 -16.87
N ASN A 122 -2.29 -3.96 -17.28
CA ASN A 122 -1.12 -4.64 -16.73
C ASN A 122 -0.21 -3.63 -16.02
N PHE A 123 -0.28 -3.59 -14.70
CA PHE A 123 0.52 -2.68 -13.90
C PHE A 123 0.86 -3.23 -12.52
N VAL A 124 1.86 -2.62 -11.90
CA VAL A 124 2.23 -2.87 -10.51
C VAL A 124 2.00 -1.57 -9.73
N PHE A 125 1.22 -1.63 -8.66
CA PHE A 125 1.15 -0.58 -7.65
C PHE A 125 2.10 -0.95 -6.50
N LEU A 126 3.06 -0.07 -6.20
CA LEU A 126 4.12 -0.27 -5.22
C LEU A 126 4.16 0.87 -4.21
N PRO A 127 3.35 0.83 -3.15
CA PRO A 127 3.47 1.80 -2.06
C PRO A 127 4.73 1.53 -1.24
N ILE A 128 5.51 2.60 -1.02
CA ILE A 128 6.71 2.63 -0.20
C ILE A 128 6.45 3.54 0.99
N GLY A 129 6.18 2.92 2.13
CA GLY A 129 5.90 3.57 3.41
C GLY A 129 6.79 3.01 4.51
N THR A 130 6.24 2.72 5.68
CA THR A 130 6.95 2.02 6.78
C THR A 130 7.56 0.71 6.29
N GLY A 131 6.85 -0.01 5.42
CA GLY A 131 7.31 -1.18 4.67
C GLY A 131 7.23 -0.96 3.16
N VAL A 132 7.46 -2.03 2.40
CA VAL A 132 7.31 -2.09 0.95
C VAL A 132 6.43 -3.28 0.61
N ALA A 133 5.33 -3.03 -0.10
CA ALA A 133 4.47 -4.10 -0.60
C ALA A 133 4.01 -3.75 -2.02
N GLY A 134 3.42 -4.70 -2.75
CA GLY A 134 2.93 -4.48 -4.09
C GLY A 134 1.55 -5.07 -4.32
N ALA A 135 0.79 -4.50 -5.26
CA ALA A 135 -0.35 -5.12 -5.86
C ALA A 135 -0.10 -5.26 -7.37
N VAL A 136 -0.26 -6.47 -7.87
CA VAL A 136 -0.03 -6.82 -9.27
C VAL A 136 -1.38 -6.94 -9.96
N PHE A 137 -1.53 -6.25 -11.10
CA PHE A 137 -2.72 -6.34 -11.94
C PHE A 137 -2.33 -6.91 -13.31
N VAL A 138 -3.06 -7.94 -13.73
CA VAL A 138 -2.91 -8.62 -15.02
C VAL A 138 -4.28 -8.67 -15.67
N ASP A 139 -4.35 -8.20 -16.92
CA ASP A 139 -5.61 -8.12 -17.69
C ASP A 139 -6.74 -7.40 -16.92
N GLY A 140 -6.38 -6.29 -16.25
CA GLY A 140 -7.29 -5.47 -15.44
C GLY A 140 -7.74 -6.10 -14.12
N ARG A 141 -7.23 -7.29 -13.77
CA ARG A 141 -7.60 -8.03 -12.55
C ARG A 141 -6.43 -8.15 -11.59
N PRO A 142 -6.67 -8.13 -10.27
CA PRO A 142 -5.61 -8.37 -9.31
C PRO A 142 -5.10 -9.81 -9.42
N TYR A 143 -3.80 -9.96 -9.51
CA TYR A 143 -3.15 -11.27 -9.41
C TYR A 143 -2.81 -11.54 -7.96
N ARG A 144 -3.48 -12.51 -7.35
CA ARG A 144 -3.34 -12.83 -5.92
C ARG A 144 -2.37 -13.98 -5.66
N GLY A 145 -2.06 -14.80 -6.68
CA GLY A 145 -1.29 -16.03 -6.50
C GLY A 145 -2.11 -17.15 -5.83
N ALA A 146 -1.44 -18.24 -5.52
CA ALA A 146 -2.09 -19.44 -4.97
C ALA A 146 -2.63 -19.22 -3.54
N ASP A 147 -1.87 -18.50 -2.71
CA ASP A 147 -2.17 -18.30 -1.29
C ASP A 147 -2.49 -16.82 -0.95
N GLY A 148 -2.76 -15.99 -1.97
CA GLY A 148 -3.04 -14.57 -1.76
C GLY A 148 -1.80 -13.73 -1.46
N LEU A 149 -0.58 -14.23 -1.68
CA LEU A 149 0.69 -13.62 -1.33
C LEU A 149 1.42 -12.98 -2.52
N ALA A 150 0.81 -12.96 -3.72
CA ALA A 150 1.43 -12.28 -4.85
C ALA A 150 1.53 -10.77 -4.56
N GLY A 151 2.69 -10.19 -4.88
CA GLY A 151 2.95 -8.79 -4.60
C GLY A 151 3.78 -8.52 -3.35
N GLU A 152 4.24 -9.53 -2.64
CA GLU A 152 5.18 -9.40 -1.52
C GLU A 152 6.60 -8.98 -2.00
N ILE A 153 6.64 -7.96 -2.86
CA ILE A 153 7.84 -7.44 -3.54
C ILE A 153 8.86 -6.92 -2.52
N GLY A 154 8.40 -6.40 -1.38
CA GLY A 154 9.27 -5.95 -0.30
C GLY A 154 10.15 -7.03 0.29
N HIS A 155 9.76 -8.30 0.16
CA HIS A 155 10.52 -9.44 0.66
C HIS A 155 11.38 -10.14 -0.41
N MET A 156 11.48 -9.57 -1.62
CA MET A 156 12.43 -10.04 -2.63
C MET A 156 13.87 -9.76 -2.17
N PRO A 157 14.76 -10.76 -2.18
CA PRO A 157 16.18 -10.53 -1.90
C PRO A 157 16.80 -9.67 -3.00
N VAL A 158 17.60 -8.67 -2.61
CA VAL A 158 18.34 -7.80 -3.53
C VAL A 158 19.85 -7.99 -3.33
N PRO A 159 20.67 -7.90 -4.39
CA PRO A 159 22.10 -8.20 -4.32
C PRO A 159 22.91 -7.01 -3.75
N LEU A 160 22.51 -6.46 -2.62
CA LEU A 160 23.18 -5.34 -1.93
C LEU A 160 23.75 -5.72 -0.57
N GLY A 161 23.46 -6.92 -0.08
CA GLY A 161 23.91 -7.43 1.20
C GLY A 161 22.90 -8.40 1.82
N ASP A 162 23.14 -8.76 3.06
CA ASP A 162 22.40 -9.80 3.78
C ASP A 162 21.71 -9.26 5.04
N GLU A 163 21.24 -8.02 5.03
CA GLU A 163 20.60 -7.39 6.18
C GLU A 163 19.39 -8.20 6.67
N PRO A 164 19.27 -8.49 7.98
CA PRO A 164 18.13 -9.25 8.52
C PRO A 164 16.80 -8.53 8.29
N CYS A 165 15.80 -9.27 7.83
CA CYS A 165 14.42 -8.78 7.69
C CYS A 165 13.52 -9.37 8.78
N ALA A 166 12.52 -8.61 9.22
CA ALA A 166 11.52 -9.06 10.19
C ALA A 166 10.73 -10.31 9.74
N CYS A 167 10.67 -10.59 8.43
CA CYS A 167 10.06 -11.81 7.89
C CYS A 167 10.87 -13.09 8.12
N GLY A 168 12.08 -12.98 8.68
CA GLY A 168 13.00 -14.10 8.92
C GLY A 168 14.01 -14.34 7.78
N GLN A 169 13.84 -13.67 6.63
CA GLN A 169 14.80 -13.73 5.52
C GLN A 169 15.92 -12.70 5.70
N ARG A 170 16.86 -12.67 4.75
CA ARG A 170 17.96 -11.70 4.71
C ARG A 170 18.00 -11.03 3.33
N GLY A 171 18.43 -9.76 3.30
CA GLY A 171 18.61 -9.02 2.05
C GLY A 171 17.32 -8.60 1.35
N CYS A 172 16.19 -8.57 2.05
CA CYS A 172 14.91 -8.13 1.48
C CYS A 172 14.97 -6.67 0.99
N LEU A 173 14.30 -6.35 -0.12
CA LEU A 173 14.14 -4.99 -0.64
C LEU A 173 13.73 -3.99 0.45
N GLU A 174 12.78 -4.38 1.29
CA GLU A 174 12.23 -3.54 2.35
C GLU A 174 13.30 -3.05 3.34
N THR A 175 14.33 -3.85 3.62
CA THR A 175 15.42 -3.47 4.53
C THR A 175 16.33 -2.37 3.99
N TYR A 176 16.23 -2.08 2.68
CA TYR A 176 16.96 -1.01 2.00
C TYR A 176 16.06 0.16 1.61
N ALA A 177 14.86 -0.09 1.11
CA ALA A 177 14.06 0.90 0.39
C ALA A 177 12.82 1.40 1.12
N SER A 178 12.41 0.80 2.25
CA SER A 178 11.29 1.34 3.02
C SER A 178 11.67 2.66 3.72
N ALA A 179 10.67 3.48 4.03
CA ALA A 179 10.90 4.71 4.78
C ALA A 179 11.54 4.45 6.16
N ALA A 180 11.14 3.35 6.82
CA ALA A 180 11.76 2.93 8.07
C ALA A 180 13.22 2.53 7.87
N ALA A 181 13.54 1.84 6.76
CA ALA A 181 14.90 1.44 6.45
C ALA A 181 15.81 2.65 6.15
N LEU A 182 15.32 3.63 5.36
CA LEU A 182 16.08 4.85 5.08
C LEU A 182 16.44 5.59 6.38
N ALA A 183 15.46 5.81 7.25
CA ALA A 183 15.68 6.49 8.52
C ALA A 183 16.67 5.74 9.43
N ARG A 184 16.50 4.44 9.57
CA ARG A 184 17.36 3.56 10.37
C ARG A 184 18.79 3.53 9.83
N ARG A 185 18.99 3.34 8.53
CA ARG A 185 20.31 3.23 7.87
C ARG A 185 21.06 4.55 7.88
N TYR A 186 20.35 5.66 7.82
CA TYR A 186 20.95 7.00 7.97
C TYR A 186 21.49 7.23 9.38
N GLY A 187 20.88 6.61 10.41
CA GLY A 187 21.43 6.51 11.76
C GLY A 187 21.43 7.83 12.55
N LYS A 188 20.82 8.90 12.08
CA LYS A 188 20.70 10.15 12.84
C LYS A 188 19.41 10.15 13.68
N PRO A 189 19.49 10.45 14.98
CA PRO A 189 18.33 10.47 15.87
C PRO A 189 17.21 11.36 15.34
N GLY A 190 15.98 10.82 15.30
CA GLY A 190 14.79 11.55 14.87
C GLY A 190 14.69 11.85 13.37
N ALA A 191 15.66 11.40 12.56
CA ALA A 191 15.60 11.59 11.12
C ALA A 191 14.53 10.71 10.49
N THR A 192 13.84 11.23 9.50
CA THR A 192 12.85 10.55 8.68
C THR A 192 13.39 10.22 7.29
N ALA A 193 12.67 9.41 6.51
CA ALA A 193 13.02 9.20 5.09
C ALA A 193 12.99 10.51 4.29
N ALA A 194 12.08 11.42 4.61
CA ALA A 194 12.03 12.75 3.98
C ALA A 194 13.30 13.55 4.27
N ASP A 195 13.84 13.47 5.48
CA ASP A 195 15.12 14.12 5.84
C ASP A 195 16.29 13.52 5.06
N VAL A 196 16.30 12.20 4.87
CA VAL A 196 17.32 11.53 4.03
C VAL A 196 17.28 12.08 2.62
N VAL A 197 16.11 12.07 1.98
CA VAL A 197 15.93 12.59 0.61
C VAL A 197 16.32 14.05 0.50
N ALA A 198 15.90 14.89 1.45
CA ALA A 198 16.19 16.32 1.43
C ALA A 198 17.70 16.64 1.55
N ARG A 199 18.46 15.77 2.22
CA ARG A 199 19.90 15.96 2.51
C ARG A 199 20.84 15.32 1.50
N THR A 200 20.34 14.60 0.50
CA THR A 200 21.18 13.90 -0.48
C THR A 200 22.20 14.78 -1.21
N GLU A 201 21.94 16.08 -1.36
CA GLU A 201 22.84 17.00 -2.04
C GLU A 201 24.02 17.44 -1.17
N HIS A 202 23.86 17.45 0.17
CA HIS A 202 24.79 18.07 1.11
C HIS A 202 25.35 17.11 2.16
N ASP A 203 24.81 15.89 2.27
CA ASP A 203 25.24 14.88 3.24
C ASP A 203 25.58 13.57 2.53
N PRO A 204 26.87 13.18 2.48
CA PRO A 204 27.31 11.95 1.83
C PRO A 204 26.66 10.68 2.40
N ALA A 205 26.37 10.63 3.71
CA ALA A 205 25.71 9.50 4.33
C ALA A 205 24.24 9.39 3.88
N ALA A 206 23.52 10.51 3.79
CA ALA A 206 22.17 10.52 3.24
C ALA A 206 22.14 10.09 1.77
N ARG A 207 23.09 10.59 0.98
CA ARG A 207 23.24 10.20 -0.42
C ARG A 207 23.48 8.71 -0.55
N GLN A 208 24.44 8.14 0.19
CA GLN A 208 24.74 6.71 0.14
C GLN A 208 23.50 5.86 0.44
N VAL A 209 22.79 6.15 1.53
CA VAL A 209 21.57 5.42 1.93
C VAL A 209 20.50 5.50 0.84
N PHE A 210 20.32 6.67 0.23
CA PHE A 210 19.32 6.85 -0.82
C PHE A 210 19.71 6.16 -2.13
N ASP A 211 20.99 6.21 -2.52
CA ASP A 211 21.51 5.53 -3.71
C ASP A 211 21.39 4.00 -3.58
N GLU A 212 21.65 3.45 -2.39
CA GLU A 212 21.43 2.03 -2.10
C GLU A 212 19.95 1.65 -2.20
N ALA A 213 19.02 2.50 -1.69
CA ALA A 213 17.59 2.29 -1.84
C ALA A 213 17.14 2.31 -3.30
N LEU A 214 17.66 3.25 -4.11
CA LEU A 214 17.41 3.32 -5.54
C LEU A 214 17.95 2.08 -6.29
N ALA A 215 19.14 1.61 -5.93
CA ALA A 215 19.70 0.40 -6.49
C ALA A 215 18.87 -0.83 -6.15
N ALA A 216 18.41 -0.96 -4.89
CA ALA A 216 17.52 -2.02 -4.43
C ALA A 216 16.20 -2.04 -5.22
N LEU A 217 15.54 -0.88 -5.33
CA LEU A 217 14.32 -0.71 -6.12
C LEU A 217 14.55 -1.04 -7.60
N GLY A 218 15.67 -0.60 -8.16
CA GLY A 218 16.06 -0.91 -9.54
C GLY A 218 16.17 -2.41 -9.79
N HIS A 219 16.78 -3.17 -8.88
CA HIS A 219 16.85 -4.64 -8.96
C HIS A 219 15.48 -5.29 -8.88
N ALA A 220 14.68 -4.94 -7.88
CA ALA A 220 13.36 -5.52 -7.70
C ALA A 220 12.41 -5.21 -8.87
N LEU A 221 12.37 -3.97 -9.34
CA LEU A 221 11.53 -3.58 -10.47
C LEU A 221 12.01 -4.18 -11.79
N THR A 222 13.31 -4.41 -11.95
CA THR A 222 13.84 -5.16 -13.11
C THR A 222 13.31 -6.59 -13.09
N ALA A 223 13.38 -7.29 -11.94
CA ALA A 223 12.84 -8.63 -11.80
C ALA A 223 11.32 -8.67 -12.05
N CYS A 224 10.55 -7.73 -11.47
CA CYS A 224 9.12 -7.60 -11.74
C CYS A 224 8.84 -7.37 -13.24
N THR A 225 9.64 -6.54 -13.90
CA THR A 225 9.49 -6.28 -15.34
C THR A 225 9.71 -7.54 -16.18
N MET A 226 10.70 -8.36 -15.82
CA MET A 226 11.01 -9.60 -16.55
C MET A 226 9.96 -10.70 -16.32
N LEU A 227 9.35 -10.73 -15.15
CA LEU A 227 8.38 -11.78 -14.76
C LEU A 227 6.94 -11.44 -15.14
N LEU A 228 6.55 -10.17 -15.03
CA LEU A 228 5.15 -9.74 -15.09
C LEU A 228 4.84 -8.90 -16.34
N ASP A 229 5.86 -8.40 -17.03
CA ASP A 229 5.73 -7.52 -18.19
C ASP A 229 4.71 -6.37 -18.00
N PRO A 230 4.80 -5.57 -16.93
CA PRO A 230 3.85 -4.50 -16.70
C PRO A 230 4.09 -3.35 -17.68
N ALA A 231 3.00 -2.71 -18.12
CA ALA A 231 3.07 -1.47 -18.91
C ALA A 231 3.40 -0.26 -18.02
N LEU A 232 3.06 -0.36 -16.71
CA LEU A 232 3.15 0.76 -15.78
C LEU A 232 3.55 0.26 -14.38
N VAL A 233 4.41 1.02 -13.71
CA VAL A 233 4.67 0.91 -12.28
C VAL A 233 4.21 2.22 -11.61
N VAL A 234 3.29 2.11 -10.68
CA VAL A 234 2.76 3.24 -9.90
C VAL A 234 3.41 3.22 -8.52
N ILE A 235 4.25 4.20 -8.22
CA ILE A 235 4.92 4.33 -6.92
C ILE A 235 4.05 5.16 -6.00
N GLY A 236 3.59 4.53 -4.91
CA GLY A 236 2.79 5.16 -3.85
C GLY A 236 3.54 5.27 -2.53
N GLY A 237 2.77 5.54 -1.46
CA GLY A 237 3.30 5.68 -0.11
C GLY A 237 4.08 6.99 0.12
N GLY A 238 4.54 7.18 1.35
CA GLY A 238 5.19 8.43 1.76
C GLY A 238 6.49 8.75 1.01
N LEU A 239 7.23 7.73 0.56
CA LEU A 239 8.46 7.95 -0.18
C LEU A 239 8.19 8.52 -1.59
N ALA A 240 7.02 8.26 -2.18
CA ALA A 240 6.63 8.82 -3.48
C ALA A 240 6.51 10.35 -3.45
N GLU A 241 6.37 10.98 -2.27
CA GLU A 241 6.35 12.43 -2.11
C GLU A 241 7.70 13.08 -2.47
N ALA A 242 8.77 12.32 -2.55
CA ALA A 242 10.05 12.76 -3.09
C ALA A 242 9.98 13.16 -4.59
N GLY A 243 8.92 12.74 -5.29
CA GLY A 243 8.66 13.10 -6.68
C GLY A 243 9.79 12.70 -7.62
N GLU A 244 10.24 13.62 -8.47
CA GLU A 244 11.30 13.33 -9.46
C GLU A 244 12.66 13.04 -8.81
N ARG A 245 12.91 13.39 -7.57
CA ARG A 245 14.14 12.97 -6.86
C ARG A 245 14.21 11.45 -6.69
N LEU A 246 13.05 10.78 -6.59
CA LEU A 246 12.94 9.32 -6.56
C LEU A 246 12.73 8.75 -7.98
N LEU A 247 11.78 9.31 -8.74
CA LEU A 247 11.31 8.69 -9.98
C LEU A 247 12.30 8.80 -11.12
N ALA A 248 13.00 9.94 -11.28
CA ALA A 248 13.94 10.11 -12.36
C ALA A 248 15.13 9.14 -12.26
N PRO A 249 15.84 9.04 -11.10
CA PRO A 249 16.91 8.05 -10.97
C PRO A 249 16.39 6.60 -11.02
N LEU A 250 15.18 6.32 -10.58
CA LEU A 250 14.61 4.98 -10.68
C LEU A 250 14.33 4.56 -12.13
N ARG A 251 13.82 5.47 -12.95
CA ARG A 251 13.68 5.23 -14.40
C ARG A 251 15.04 4.98 -15.06
N GLU A 252 16.09 5.68 -14.64
CA GLU A 252 17.45 5.47 -15.14
C GLU A 252 18.00 4.12 -14.71
N GLN A 253 17.77 3.68 -13.46
CA GLN A 253 18.12 2.34 -13.00
C GLN A 253 17.47 1.25 -13.87
N LEU A 254 16.21 1.42 -14.28
CA LEU A 254 15.55 0.47 -15.15
C LEU A 254 16.14 0.50 -16.57
N ARG A 255 16.39 1.69 -17.17
CA ARG A 255 16.99 1.80 -18.50
C ARG A 255 18.38 1.16 -18.56
N SER A 256 19.20 1.34 -17.54
CA SER A 256 20.54 0.78 -17.48
C SER A 256 20.57 -0.75 -17.34
N ARG A 257 19.50 -1.35 -16.77
CA ARG A 257 19.40 -2.80 -16.52
C ARG A 257 18.64 -3.57 -17.60
N ILE A 258 17.79 -2.89 -18.37
CA ILE A 258 16.92 -3.51 -19.38
C ILE A 258 17.37 -3.06 -20.77
N ALA A 259 18.19 -3.88 -21.42
CA ALA A 259 18.81 -3.48 -22.70
C ALA A 259 18.00 -3.89 -23.94
N TRP A 260 17.21 -4.97 -23.87
CA TRP A 260 16.56 -5.59 -25.04
C TRP A 260 15.13 -5.13 -25.31
N ARG A 261 14.54 -4.36 -24.38
CA ARG A 261 13.18 -3.79 -24.49
C ARG A 261 13.10 -2.43 -23.81
N GLN A 262 12.03 -1.68 -24.10
CA GLN A 262 11.73 -0.49 -23.32
C GLN A 262 11.24 -0.89 -21.92
N PRO A 263 11.77 -0.26 -20.85
CA PRO A 263 11.25 -0.47 -19.50
C PRO A 263 9.82 0.07 -19.37
N PRO A 264 9.04 -0.42 -18.38
CA PRO A 264 7.72 0.11 -18.08
C PRO A 264 7.79 1.60 -17.70
N LYS A 265 6.67 2.32 -17.89
CA LYS A 265 6.54 3.66 -17.33
C LYS A 265 6.56 3.59 -15.80
N VAL A 266 7.27 4.53 -15.16
CA VAL A 266 7.27 4.66 -13.69
C VAL A 266 6.70 6.02 -13.35
N VAL A 267 5.60 6.05 -12.59
CA VAL A 267 4.87 7.28 -12.24
C VAL A 267 4.57 7.32 -10.75
N LYS A 268 4.30 8.52 -10.23
CA LYS A 268 3.77 8.71 -8.88
C LYS A 268 2.28 8.34 -8.85
N ALA A 269 1.84 7.72 -7.77
CA ALA A 269 0.43 7.51 -7.45
C ALA A 269 -0.33 8.85 -7.41
N ALA A 270 -1.53 8.87 -7.98
CA ALA A 270 -2.33 10.08 -8.07
C ALA A 270 -3.14 10.36 -6.80
N LEU A 271 -3.53 9.33 -6.06
CA LEU A 271 -4.48 9.43 -4.95
C LEU A 271 -3.81 9.57 -3.58
N GLY A 272 -2.48 9.38 -3.51
CA GLY A 272 -1.70 9.58 -2.30
C GLY A 272 -2.27 8.84 -1.08
N ALA A 273 -2.43 9.55 0.04
CA ALA A 273 -2.92 8.99 1.30
C ALA A 273 -4.40 8.57 1.29
N SER A 274 -5.15 8.91 0.23
CA SER A 274 -6.56 8.54 0.10
C SER A 274 -6.78 7.21 -0.64
N ALA A 275 -5.74 6.65 -1.27
CA ALA A 275 -5.86 5.47 -2.10
C ALA A 275 -6.49 4.27 -1.36
N GLY A 276 -6.06 3.96 -0.13
CA GLY A 276 -6.57 2.83 0.65
C GLY A 276 -8.08 2.95 0.93
N ARG A 277 -8.54 4.08 1.47
CA ARG A 277 -9.96 4.29 1.78
C ARG A 277 -10.84 4.37 0.52
N LEU A 278 -10.36 4.99 -0.58
CA LEU A 278 -11.10 5.02 -1.83
C LEU A 278 -11.21 3.62 -2.46
N GLY A 279 -10.14 2.84 -2.40
CA GLY A 279 -10.16 1.44 -2.83
C GLY A 279 -11.09 0.57 -2.00
N ALA A 280 -11.11 0.76 -0.67
CA ALA A 280 -12.07 0.09 0.19
C ALA A 280 -13.52 0.42 -0.18
N ALA A 281 -13.82 1.70 -0.51
CA ALA A 281 -15.13 2.11 -0.99
C ALA A 281 -15.51 1.45 -2.33
N LEU A 282 -14.58 1.41 -3.28
CA LEU A 282 -14.78 0.73 -4.57
C LEU A 282 -15.09 -0.76 -4.39
N CYS A 283 -14.33 -1.44 -3.52
CA CYS A 283 -14.54 -2.86 -3.22
C CYS A 283 -15.91 -3.10 -2.56
N ALA A 284 -16.34 -2.24 -1.62
CA ALA A 284 -17.66 -2.35 -1.00
C ALA A 284 -18.78 -2.22 -2.02
N ARG A 285 -18.69 -1.28 -2.95
CA ARG A 285 -19.67 -1.08 -4.02
C ARG A 285 -19.75 -2.24 -5.00
N SER A 286 -18.62 -2.86 -5.32
CA SER A 286 -18.57 -3.97 -6.27
C SER A 286 -19.13 -5.28 -5.71
N ALA A 287 -19.33 -5.36 -4.39
CA ALA A 287 -19.84 -6.54 -3.71
C ALA A 287 -21.36 -6.53 -3.47
N LEU A 288 -22.04 -5.40 -3.75
CA LEU A 288 -23.49 -5.24 -3.74
C LEU A 288 -24.09 -5.51 -5.11
#